data_b1fc7f6ac59ec6cf4cff835b19f2526b
#
_entry.id   b1fc7f6ac59ec6cf4cff835b19f2526b
#
_cell.length_a   1.000
_cell.length_b   1.000
_cell.length_c   1.000
_cell.angle_alpha   90.00
_cell.angle_beta   90.00
_cell.angle_gamma   90.00
#
_symmetry.space_group_name_H-M   'P 1'
#
loop_
_entity.id
_entity.type
_entity.pdbx_description
1 polymer ?
#
loop_
_entity_poly.entity_id
_entity_poly.type
_entity_poly.pdbx_seq_one_letter_code
_entity_poly.pdbx_strand_id
1 'polypeptide(L)'
;MKKNYSVLFLGKSNSQYVERALSFCQRNFVDVQTGLGIFGQDDLPEDLRWWKGDYIFSYLSPWIIPDGLLERANRAALNFHPASPDYPGIGCYNFALYDEVDTYGATCHHMAKEVDAGDIVAVKTFRVFPTDT
;
A
#
# COMPACT_ATOMS: atom_id res chain seq x y z
N MET A 1 4.11 -19.65 12.17
CA MET A 1 5.06 -18.86 12.99
C MET A 1 5.24 -17.47 12.36
N LYS A 2 5.20 -16.44 13.20
CA LYS A 2 5.41 -15.07 12.71
C LYS A 2 6.88 -14.81 12.39
N LYS A 3 7.12 -14.03 11.32
CA LYS A 3 8.46 -13.57 10.96
C LYS A 3 8.89 -12.45 11.91
N ASN A 4 10.15 -12.48 12.32
CA ASN A 4 10.69 -11.53 13.29
C ASN A 4 11.10 -10.21 12.62
N TYR A 5 10.13 -9.53 12.02
CA TYR A 5 10.30 -8.23 11.44
C TYR A 5 9.30 -7.23 12.00
N SER A 6 9.70 -5.97 12.07
CA SER A 6 8.82 -4.87 12.42
C SER A 6 8.28 -4.21 11.15
N VAL A 7 6.99 -3.92 11.14
CA VAL A 7 6.27 -3.35 10.00
C VAL A 7 5.49 -2.13 10.44
N LEU A 8 5.58 -1.06 9.65
CA LEU A 8 4.63 0.04 9.69
C LEU A 8 3.66 -0.16 8.52
N PHE A 9 2.39 -0.40 8.85
CA PHE A 9 1.33 -0.54 7.87
C PHE A 9 0.54 0.76 7.77
N LEU A 10 0.50 1.36 6.59
CA LEU A 10 -0.25 2.58 6.32
C LEU A 10 -1.31 2.27 5.28
N GLY A 11 -2.55 2.66 5.57
CA GLY A 11 -3.65 2.33 4.68
C GLY A 11 -4.85 3.27 4.80
N LYS A 12 -5.83 3.01 3.96
CA LYS A 12 -7.09 3.74 3.92
C LYS A 12 -8.04 3.21 5.00
N SER A 13 -8.66 4.14 5.76
CA SER A 13 -9.72 3.78 6.70
C SER A 13 -10.97 3.27 5.98
N ASN A 14 -11.75 2.44 6.67
CA ASN A 14 -13.06 1.95 6.22
C ASN A 14 -12.99 1.17 4.89
N SER A 15 -11.92 0.43 4.68
CA SER A 15 -11.74 -0.44 3.52
C SER A 15 -11.56 -1.88 3.96
N GLN A 16 -12.45 -2.76 3.50
CA GLN A 16 -12.34 -4.19 3.78
C GLN A 16 -11.06 -4.81 3.18
N TYR A 17 -10.59 -4.27 2.06
CA TYR A 17 -9.35 -4.73 1.43
C TYR A 17 -8.13 -4.40 2.29
N VAL A 18 -8.10 -3.20 2.82
CA VAL A 18 -7.03 -2.76 3.73
C VAL A 18 -7.07 -3.58 5.01
N GLU A 19 -8.25 -3.82 5.57
CA GLU A 19 -8.40 -4.62 6.79
C GLU A 19 -7.91 -6.05 6.60
N ARG A 20 -8.16 -6.65 5.43
CA ARG A 20 -7.64 -7.99 5.10
C ARG A 20 -6.13 -8.00 5.00
N ALA A 21 -5.55 -7.00 4.34
CA ALA A 21 -4.11 -6.88 4.21
C ALA A 21 -3.44 -6.67 5.58
N LEU A 22 -4.04 -5.81 6.41
CA LEU A 22 -3.55 -5.56 7.77
C LEU A 22 -3.61 -6.84 8.62
N SER A 23 -4.72 -7.57 8.55
CA SER A 23 -4.86 -8.85 9.27
C SER A 23 -3.80 -9.85 8.84
N PHE A 24 -3.51 -9.92 7.55
CA PHE A 24 -2.43 -10.75 7.04
C PHE A 24 -1.08 -10.36 7.66
N CYS A 25 -0.78 -9.07 7.71
CA CYS A 25 0.45 -8.57 8.32
C CYS A 25 0.52 -8.93 9.80
N GLN A 26 -0.57 -8.73 10.53
CA GLN A 26 -0.62 -9.02 11.96
C GLN A 26 -0.41 -10.52 12.27
N ARG A 27 -0.85 -11.39 11.35
CA ARG A 27 -0.65 -12.84 11.50
C ARG A 27 0.77 -13.30 11.14
N ASN A 28 1.49 -12.53 10.34
CA ASN A 28 2.75 -12.97 9.75
C ASN A 28 3.99 -12.23 10.27
N PHE A 29 3.82 -11.11 10.96
CA PHE A 29 4.94 -10.32 11.50
C PHE A 29 4.77 -10.09 13.00
N VAL A 30 5.90 -10.07 13.70
CA VAL A 30 5.91 -9.98 15.17
C VAL A 30 5.45 -8.61 15.65
N ASP A 31 5.85 -7.54 14.97
CA ASP A 31 5.54 -6.16 15.36
C ASP A 31 4.93 -5.41 14.19
N VAL A 32 3.66 -5.03 14.33
CA VAL A 32 2.96 -4.25 13.31
C VAL A 32 2.35 -3.02 13.94
N GLN A 33 2.86 -1.85 13.59
CA GLN A 33 2.23 -0.57 13.90
C GLN A 33 1.37 -0.13 12.72
N THR A 34 0.28 0.55 12.98
CA THR A 34 -0.74 0.83 11.98
C THR A 34 -1.13 2.30 11.99
N GLY A 35 -1.21 2.89 10.79
CA GLY A 35 -1.82 4.18 10.57
C GLY A 35 -2.88 4.06 9.48
N LEU A 36 -4.13 4.39 9.79
CA LEU A 36 -5.23 4.40 8.84
C LEU A 36 -5.83 5.78 8.77
N GLY A 37 -6.20 6.22 7.57
CA GLY A 37 -6.76 7.55 7.39
C GLY A 37 -7.58 7.69 6.11
N ILE A 38 -8.16 8.88 5.94
CA ILE A 38 -8.99 9.23 4.79
C ILE A 38 -8.32 10.40 4.07
N PHE A 39 -8.16 10.26 2.75
CA PHE A 39 -7.57 11.28 1.91
C PHE A 39 -8.30 12.63 2.07
N GLY A 40 -7.52 13.69 2.28
CA GLY A 40 -8.04 15.04 2.42
C GLY A 40 -8.64 15.37 3.80
N GLN A 41 -8.76 14.39 4.70
CA GLN A 41 -9.33 14.58 6.03
C GLN A 41 -8.34 14.36 7.16
N ASP A 42 -7.48 13.37 7.02
CA ASP A 42 -6.54 12.97 8.07
C ASP A 42 -5.11 13.24 7.65
N ASP A 43 -4.32 13.75 8.58
CA ASP A 43 -2.87 13.86 8.40
C ASP A 43 -2.19 12.59 8.90
N LEU A 44 -1.00 12.34 8.40
CA LEU A 44 -0.16 11.24 8.92
C LEU A 44 0.09 11.50 10.41
N PRO A 45 -0.26 10.56 11.30
CA PRO A 45 -0.05 10.73 12.74
C PRO A 45 1.40 11.08 13.07
N GLU A 46 1.58 12.06 13.94
CA GLU A 46 2.90 12.61 14.25
C GLU A 46 3.86 11.57 14.80
N ASP A 47 3.37 10.68 15.66
CA ASP A 47 4.18 9.61 16.25
C ASP A 47 4.69 8.62 15.19
N LEU A 48 3.92 8.39 14.12
CA LEU A 48 4.33 7.50 13.05
C LEU A 48 5.41 8.12 12.15
N ARG A 49 5.52 9.44 12.12
CA ARG A 49 6.57 10.12 11.35
C ARG A 49 7.98 9.75 11.83
N TRP A 50 8.11 9.31 13.07
CA TRP A 50 9.38 8.95 13.70
C TRP A 50 9.56 7.45 13.85
N TRP A 51 8.63 6.66 13.30
CA TRP A 51 8.75 5.20 13.31
C TRP A 51 10.04 4.74 12.64
N LYS A 52 10.60 3.67 13.17
CA LYS A 52 11.81 3.03 12.65
C LYS A 52 11.63 1.51 12.75
N GLY A 53 12.02 0.77 11.72
CA GLY A 53 11.90 -0.68 11.70
C GLY A 53 12.32 -1.28 10.37
N ASP A 54 11.80 -2.47 10.08
CA ASP A 54 12.25 -3.24 8.92
C ASP A 54 11.51 -2.86 7.64
N TYR A 55 10.18 -2.79 7.68
CA TYR A 55 9.37 -2.57 6.49
C TYR A 55 8.31 -1.49 6.71
N ILE A 56 8.09 -0.70 5.68
CA ILE A 56 6.88 0.13 5.55
C ILE A 56 6.05 -0.47 4.43
N PHE A 57 4.78 -0.78 4.73
CA PHE A 57 3.81 -1.22 3.74
C PHE A 57 2.73 -0.15 3.59
N SER A 58 2.61 0.42 2.40
CA SER A 58 1.56 1.35 2.05
C SER A 58 0.54 0.63 1.18
N TYR A 59 -0.71 0.55 1.63
CA TYR A 59 -1.79 -0.13 0.92
C TYR A 59 -3.01 0.79 0.87
N LEU A 60 -3.25 1.39 -0.29
CA LEU A 60 -4.30 2.40 -0.47
C LEU A 60 -4.17 3.57 0.52
N SER A 61 -2.96 3.88 0.94
CA SER A 61 -2.71 4.95 1.92
C SER A 61 -3.09 6.32 1.34
N PRO A 62 -3.71 7.18 2.17
CA PRO A 62 -4.05 8.54 1.75
C PRO A 62 -2.86 9.49 1.73
N TRP A 63 -1.69 9.05 2.21
CA TRP A 63 -0.55 9.93 2.43
C TRP A 63 0.59 9.70 1.45
N ILE A 64 1.26 10.80 1.09
CA ILE A 64 2.59 10.74 0.50
C ILE A 64 3.57 10.60 1.68
N ILE A 65 4.36 9.53 1.68
CA ILE A 65 5.23 9.21 2.80
C ILE A 65 6.46 10.13 2.76
N PRO A 66 6.78 10.85 3.85
CA PRO A 66 7.97 11.70 3.89
C PRO A 66 9.26 10.89 3.66
N ASP A 67 10.22 11.49 2.95
CA ASP A 67 11.50 10.85 2.65
C ASP A 67 12.21 10.36 3.92
N GLY A 68 12.20 11.18 4.97
CA GLY A 68 12.83 10.81 6.23
C GLY A 68 12.21 9.55 6.86
N LEU A 69 10.92 9.35 6.68
CA LEU A 69 10.25 8.13 7.15
C LEU A 69 10.64 6.93 6.27
N LEU A 70 10.66 7.11 4.95
CA LEU A 70 11.09 6.04 4.03
C LEU A 70 12.48 5.53 4.37
N GLU A 71 13.39 6.43 4.71
CA GLU A 71 14.77 6.10 5.05
C GLU A 71 14.90 5.28 6.34
N ARG A 72 13.90 5.32 7.22
CA ARG A 72 13.91 4.54 8.47
C ARG A 72 13.47 3.10 8.30
N ALA A 73 13.04 2.70 7.11
CA ALA A 73 12.77 1.30 6.80
C ALA A 73 14.10 0.62 6.46
N ASN A 74 14.61 -0.21 7.38
CA ASN A 74 15.93 -0.82 7.24
C ASN A 74 16.04 -1.76 6.04
N ARG A 75 14.92 -2.39 5.65
CA ARG A 75 14.88 -3.37 4.57
C ARG A 75 14.21 -2.82 3.32
N ALA A 76 12.97 -2.36 3.44
CA ALA A 76 12.25 -1.80 2.30
C ALA A 76 11.03 -1.01 2.73
N ALA A 77 10.67 -0.03 1.90
CA ALA A 77 9.38 0.65 1.96
C ALA A 77 8.65 0.31 0.66
N LEU A 78 7.52 -0.38 0.77
CA LEU A 78 6.79 -0.95 -0.36
C LEU A 78 5.39 -0.37 -0.46
N ASN A 79 5.00 -0.02 -1.66
CA ASN A 79 3.62 0.38 -1.97
C ASN A 79 2.92 -0.73 -2.74
N PHE A 80 1.74 -1.08 -2.27
CA PHE A 80 0.87 -2.04 -2.95
C PHE A 80 -0.18 -1.24 -3.71
N HIS A 81 0.09 -1.01 -4.97
CA HIS A 81 -0.79 -0.27 -5.86
C HIS A 81 -1.83 -1.24 -6.43
N PRO A 82 -3.14 -0.98 -6.24
CA PRO A 82 -4.19 -1.92 -6.65
C PRO A 82 -4.46 -1.86 -8.16
N ALA A 83 -3.41 -1.78 -8.96
CA ALA A 83 -3.47 -1.73 -10.41
C ALA A 83 -2.21 -2.32 -11.02
N SER A 84 -2.30 -2.71 -12.30
CA SER A 84 -1.10 -2.99 -13.08
C SER A 84 -0.30 -1.69 -13.32
N PRO A 85 0.97 -1.77 -13.73
CA PRO A 85 1.77 -0.58 -14.00
C PRO A 85 1.17 0.35 -15.07
N ASP A 86 0.22 -0.14 -15.88
CA ASP A 86 -0.45 0.66 -16.91
C ASP A 86 -1.44 1.68 -16.35
N TYR A 87 -1.82 1.55 -15.09
CA TYR A 87 -2.80 2.43 -14.44
C TYR A 87 -2.23 3.02 -13.15
N PRO A 88 -1.19 3.87 -13.23
CA PRO A 88 -0.63 4.48 -12.03
C PRO A 88 -1.51 5.59 -11.47
N GLY A 89 -1.42 5.82 -10.16
CA GLY A 89 -2.07 6.93 -9.48
C GLY A 89 -3.40 6.60 -8.84
N ILE A 90 -4.06 7.64 -8.31
CA ILE A 90 -5.34 7.53 -7.63
C ILE A 90 -6.46 7.30 -8.65
N GLY A 91 -7.39 6.39 -8.34
CA GLY A 91 -8.54 6.12 -9.19
C GLY A 91 -8.28 5.15 -10.34
N CYS A 92 -7.08 4.61 -10.43
CA CYS A 92 -6.69 3.68 -11.49
C CYS A 92 -7.62 2.47 -11.61
N TYR A 93 -8.13 1.94 -10.50
CA TYR A 93 -9.07 0.82 -10.51
C TYR A 93 -10.37 1.18 -11.23
N ASN A 94 -10.93 2.36 -10.94
CA ASN A 94 -12.13 2.84 -11.59
C ASN A 94 -11.93 3.06 -13.08
N PHE A 95 -10.78 3.58 -13.49
CA PHE A 95 -10.45 3.73 -14.91
C PHE A 95 -10.37 2.37 -15.62
N ALA A 96 -9.77 1.37 -14.99
CA ALA A 96 -9.70 0.04 -15.56
C ALA A 96 -11.08 -0.56 -15.80
N LEU A 97 -12.00 -0.41 -14.84
CA LEU A 97 -13.38 -0.87 -14.99
C LEU A 97 -14.14 -0.07 -16.06
N TYR A 98 -13.92 1.23 -16.11
CA TYR A 98 -14.52 2.10 -17.11
C TYR A 98 -14.08 1.73 -18.54
N ASP A 99 -12.80 1.39 -18.71
CA ASP A 99 -12.24 0.98 -20.00
C ASP A 99 -12.62 -0.46 -20.39
N GLU A 100 -13.41 -1.14 -19.56
CA GLU A 100 -13.88 -2.51 -19.82
C GLU A 100 -12.74 -3.51 -20.05
N VAL A 101 -11.64 -3.37 -19.29
CA VAL A 101 -10.51 -4.27 -19.43
C VAL A 101 -10.85 -5.67 -18.89
N ASP A 102 -10.33 -6.71 -19.56
CA ASP A 102 -10.56 -8.11 -19.16
C ASP A 102 -9.73 -8.52 -17.95
N THR A 103 -8.60 -7.87 -17.75
CA THR A 103 -7.70 -8.18 -16.63
C THR A 103 -7.31 -6.92 -15.90
N TYR A 104 -7.11 -7.07 -14.60
CA TYR A 104 -6.64 -6.03 -13.73
C TYR A 104 -5.52 -6.59 -12.86
N GLY A 105 -4.71 -5.74 -12.28
CA GLY A 105 -3.58 -6.21 -11.50
C GLY A 105 -3.34 -5.43 -10.23
N ALA A 106 -2.47 -5.97 -9.42
CA ALA A 106 -1.90 -5.28 -8.28
C ALA A 106 -0.38 -5.27 -8.44
N THR A 107 0.23 -4.13 -8.17
CA THR A 107 1.67 -3.94 -8.28
C THR A 107 2.24 -3.64 -6.90
N CYS A 108 3.28 -4.37 -6.53
CA CYS A 108 4.10 -4.07 -5.35
C CYS A 108 5.41 -3.46 -5.85
N HIS A 109 5.74 -2.27 -5.40
CA HIS A 109 6.97 -1.60 -5.80
C HIS A 109 7.60 -0.86 -4.64
N HIS A 110 8.91 -0.61 -4.75
CA HIS A 110 9.60 0.24 -3.80
C HIS A 110 9.09 1.68 -3.90
N MET A 111 8.89 2.33 -2.76
CA MET A 111 8.47 3.72 -2.75
C MET A 111 9.64 4.64 -3.08
N ALA A 112 9.34 5.67 -3.87
CA ALA A 112 10.24 6.73 -4.25
C ALA A 112 9.57 8.08 -4.01
N LYS A 113 10.31 9.19 -4.21
CA LYS A 113 9.77 10.55 -4.08
C LYS A 113 8.56 10.78 -4.96
N GLU A 114 8.60 10.25 -6.18
CA GLU A 114 7.47 10.31 -7.09
C GLU A 114 6.53 9.15 -6.79
N VAL A 115 5.25 9.45 -6.64
CA VAL A 115 4.22 8.45 -6.33
C VAL A 115 4.17 7.41 -7.45
N ASP A 116 4.18 6.14 -7.06
CA ASP A 116 4.10 4.96 -7.94
C ASP A 116 5.25 4.85 -8.96
N ALA A 117 6.36 5.52 -8.73
CA ALA A 117 7.51 5.56 -9.66
C ALA A 117 8.70 4.72 -9.21
N GLY A 118 8.62 4.01 -8.08
CA GLY A 118 9.71 3.15 -7.61
C GLY A 118 9.83 1.84 -8.40
N ASP A 119 10.91 1.11 -8.15
CA ASP A 119 11.16 -0.19 -8.80
C ASP A 119 10.05 -1.18 -8.48
N ILE A 120 9.60 -1.90 -9.50
CA ILE A 120 8.58 -2.93 -9.35
C ILE A 120 9.17 -4.16 -8.68
N VAL A 121 8.55 -4.61 -7.58
CA VAL A 121 8.94 -5.83 -6.87
C VAL A 121 8.12 -7.02 -7.35
N ALA A 122 6.82 -6.85 -7.51
CA ALA A 122 5.92 -7.91 -7.94
C ALA A 122 4.67 -7.32 -8.60
N VAL A 123 4.14 -8.07 -9.55
CA VAL A 123 2.87 -7.76 -10.20
C VAL A 123 2.02 -9.02 -10.19
N LYS A 124 0.76 -8.89 -9.76
CA LYS A 124 -0.21 -9.97 -9.85
C LYS A 124 -1.41 -9.48 -10.63
N THR A 125 -1.73 -10.17 -11.72
CA THR A 125 -2.90 -9.85 -12.54
C THR A 125 -4.04 -10.82 -12.24
N PHE A 126 -5.25 -10.35 -12.41
CA PHE A 126 -6.45 -11.16 -12.24
C PHE A 126 -7.53 -10.70 -13.23
N ARG A 127 -8.46 -11.61 -13.52
CA ARG A 127 -9.54 -11.31 -14.45
C ARG A 127 -10.57 -10.40 -13.81
N VAL A 128 -11.00 -9.36 -14.53
CA VAL A 128 -12.07 -8.47 -14.11
C VAL A 128 -13.39 -8.96 -14.69
N PHE A 129 -14.41 -9.09 -13.84
CA PHE A 129 -15.77 -9.48 -14.24
C PHE A 129 -16.68 -8.24 -14.21
N PRO A 130 -17.74 -8.19 -15.04
CA PRO A 130 -18.63 -7.03 -15.07
C PRO A 130 -19.30 -6.68 -13.73
N THR A 131 -19.35 -7.61 -12.80
CA THR A 131 -19.92 -7.40 -11.45
C THR A 131 -18.90 -6.87 -10.45
N ASP A 132 -17.64 -6.74 -10.82
CA ASP A 132 -16.58 -6.21 -9.93
C ASP A 132 -16.74 -4.69 -9.78
N THR A 133 -16.66 -4.21 -8.56
CA THR A 133 -16.78 -2.78 -8.24
C THR A 133 -15.73 -2.33 -7.24
#